data_2299a25453239d85bf48083966a068b8
#
_entry.id   2299a25453239d85bf48083966a068b8
#
_cell.length_a   1.000
_cell.length_b   1.000
_cell.length_c   1.000
_cell.angle_alpha   90.00
_cell.angle_beta   90.00
_cell.angle_gamma   90.00
#
_symmetry.space_group_name_H-M   'P 1'
#
loop_
_entity.id
_entity.type
_entity.pdbx_description
1 polymer ?
#
loop_
_entity_poly.entity_id
_entity_poly.type
_entity_poly.pdbx_seq_one_letter_code
_entity_poly.pdbx_strand_id
1 'polypeptide(L)'
;MLKGKKIVLGITGSIAAYKACLIIRGFIKRGAEVQVVITPAGKEFITPITLSALTHKPVVSEFFSQRDGTWNSRVDLGLWADAMVIAPCTASTMGKMANGIADNMLITTYLSMKAPVFLAPAMDLDMYKHPSTQANMARLKEYGNIIIEPASGFLASGLEGKGRMEEPEVIVDYIDQYFDLLDGMKDGNKEGMKDCVKGKDLMGKRILITAGPTYEKIDPVRFIGNYSSGKMGFALAEECRQRGADVTLVAGPVSLSCHEDIHRTDVESCEEMYQAATKAFEGKTDGSSTGRKMDAAILCAAVADFKPAEVADRKIKREKDDLLLRLEPTHDIAAALGQMKQEDQHIVAFALETNDEETNAEKKRIKKNADFIVLNSTRNPGTTFRTDENQITIISEKGKIEYEKKPKTEVAADIIDELAKLF
;
A
#
# COMPACT_ATOMS: atom_id res chain seq x y z
N MET A 1 9.78 15.01 -4.56
CA MET A 1 10.40 15.14 -5.94
C MET A 1 11.85 14.70 -5.95
N LEU A 2 12.22 13.77 -6.85
CA LEU A 2 13.61 13.29 -6.99
C LEU A 2 14.54 14.25 -7.75
N LYS A 3 14.04 15.34 -8.29
CA LYS A 3 14.84 16.31 -9.06
C LYS A 3 15.99 16.85 -8.22
N GLY A 4 17.22 16.62 -8.70
CA GLY A 4 18.45 17.06 -8.02
C GLY A 4 18.89 16.20 -6.85
N LYS A 5 18.13 15.17 -6.46
CA LYS A 5 18.53 14.22 -5.40
C LYS A 5 19.63 13.27 -5.91
N LYS A 6 20.54 12.93 -5.03
CA LYS A 6 21.72 12.10 -5.28
C LYS A 6 21.53 10.72 -4.65
N ILE A 7 21.46 9.69 -5.48
CA ILE A 7 21.12 8.33 -5.03
C ILE A 7 22.31 7.40 -5.26
N VAL A 8 22.75 6.71 -4.22
CA VAL A 8 23.65 5.56 -4.33
C VAL A 8 22.81 4.31 -4.52
N LEU A 9 22.93 3.65 -5.69
CA LEU A 9 22.27 2.39 -5.97
C LEU A 9 23.23 1.23 -5.76
N GLY A 10 22.99 0.42 -4.74
CA GLY A 10 23.69 -0.82 -4.44
C GLY A 10 23.08 -2.00 -5.18
N ILE A 11 23.90 -2.79 -5.89
CA ILE A 11 23.44 -3.97 -6.64
C ILE A 11 24.16 -5.21 -6.12
N THR A 12 23.39 -6.25 -5.76
CA THR A 12 23.92 -7.49 -5.21
C THR A 12 23.63 -8.69 -6.12
N GLY A 13 24.25 -9.84 -5.84
CA GLY A 13 24.21 -11.03 -6.68
C GLY A 13 22.89 -11.77 -6.63
N SER A 14 21.95 -11.36 -7.46
CA SER A 14 20.64 -11.99 -7.65
C SER A 14 20.22 -11.87 -9.10
N ILE A 15 19.42 -12.82 -9.58
CA ILE A 15 18.80 -12.73 -10.90
C ILE A 15 18.01 -11.42 -11.07
N ALA A 16 17.43 -10.89 -9.99
CA ALA A 16 16.71 -9.62 -10.00
C ALA A 16 17.60 -8.39 -10.32
N ALA A 17 18.91 -8.54 -10.41
CA ALA A 17 19.83 -7.46 -10.76
C ALA A 17 19.53 -6.83 -12.15
N TYR A 18 18.91 -7.57 -13.09
CA TYR A 18 18.50 -7.00 -14.37
C TYR A 18 17.51 -5.85 -14.22
N LYS A 19 16.69 -5.87 -13.16
CA LYS A 19 15.72 -4.80 -12.85
C LYS A 19 16.42 -3.48 -12.48
N ALA A 20 17.68 -3.49 -12.02
CA ALA A 20 18.43 -2.29 -11.68
C ALA A 20 18.54 -1.30 -12.84
N CYS A 21 18.57 -1.76 -14.08
CA CYS A 21 18.55 -0.90 -15.27
C CYS A 21 17.27 -0.05 -15.34
N LEU A 22 16.13 -0.63 -14.99
CA LEU A 22 14.84 0.06 -14.99
C LEU A 22 14.75 1.03 -13.82
N ILE A 23 15.28 0.66 -12.65
CA ILE A 23 15.37 1.52 -11.47
C ILE A 23 16.23 2.76 -11.79
N ILE A 24 17.42 2.57 -12.39
CA ILE A 24 18.30 3.67 -12.80
C ILE A 24 17.54 4.61 -13.75
N ARG A 25 16.87 4.06 -14.78
CA ARG A 25 16.12 4.90 -15.72
C ARG A 25 14.95 5.61 -15.07
N GLY A 26 14.28 4.97 -14.11
CA GLY A 26 13.20 5.58 -13.32
C GLY A 26 13.68 6.79 -12.52
N PHE A 27 14.80 6.66 -11.82
CA PHE A 27 15.43 7.75 -11.08
C PHE A 27 15.89 8.90 -11.97
N ILE A 28 16.60 8.60 -13.07
CA ILE A 28 17.10 9.62 -14.01
C ILE A 28 15.93 10.36 -14.68
N LYS A 29 14.87 9.67 -15.09
CA LYS A 29 13.68 10.32 -15.67
C LYS A 29 13.03 11.33 -14.72
N ARG A 30 13.13 11.12 -13.40
CA ARG A 30 12.63 12.02 -12.36
C ARG A 30 13.67 13.07 -11.93
N GLY A 31 14.82 13.13 -12.63
CA GLY A 31 15.85 14.14 -12.42
C GLY A 31 16.82 13.84 -11.28
N ALA A 32 16.88 12.61 -10.78
CA ALA A 32 17.89 12.20 -9.81
C ALA A 32 19.23 11.90 -10.47
N GLU A 33 20.30 12.09 -9.72
CA GLU A 33 21.66 11.71 -10.07
C GLU A 33 21.98 10.36 -9.40
N VAL A 34 22.40 9.34 -10.20
CA VAL A 34 22.62 8.00 -9.69
C VAL A 34 24.10 7.61 -9.75
N GLN A 35 24.61 7.09 -8.63
CA GLN A 35 25.91 6.45 -8.54
C GLN A 35 25.74 4.98 -8.17
N VAL A 36 26.27 4.08 -9.02
CA VAL A 36 26.14 2.63 -8.78
C VAL A 36 27.32 2.10 -8.00
N VAL A 37 27.02 1.29 -6.99
CA VAL A 37 27.96 0.46 -6.24
C VAL A 37 27.52 -1.01 -6.39
N ILE A 38 28.39 -1.87 -6.91
CA ILE A 38 28.03 -3.27 -7.19
C ILE A 38 28.94 -4.24 -6.42
N THR A 39 28.36 -5.31 -5.89
CA THR A 39 29.15 -6.37 -5.26
C THR A 39 29.86 -7.24 -6.31
N PRO A 40 30.94 -7.97 -5.95
CA PRO A 40 31.55 -8.94 -6.86
C PRO A 40 30.53 -9.94 -7.44
N ALA A 41 29.65 -10.50 -6.62
CA ALA A 41 28.59 -11.39 -7.07
C ALA A 41 27.56 -10.70 -7.98
N GLY A 42 27.32 -9.39 -7.81
CA GLY A 42 26.41 -8.64 -8.68
C GLY A 42 26.90 -8.55 -10.12
N LYS A 43 28.24 -8.51 -10.32
CA LYS A 43 28.85 -8.45 -11.66
C LYS A 43 28.58 -9.70 -12.51
N GLU A 44 28.31 -10.84 -11.85
CA GLU A 44 27.97 -12.10 -12.54
C GLU A 44 26.56 -12.05 -13.20
N PHE A 45 25.68 -11.18 -12.71
CA PHE A 45 24.30 -11.04 -13.21
C PHE A 45 24.11 -9.85 -14.13
N ILE A 46 24.89 -8.78 -13.95
CA ILE A 46 24.81 -7.58 -14.76
C ILE A 46 26.17 -6.91 -14.88
N THR A 47 26.54 -6.49 -16.09
CA THR A 47 27.88 -5.94 -16.33
C THR A 47 27.98 -4.46 -15.92
N PRO A 48 29.12 -4.02 -15.37
CA PRO A 48 29.39 -2.62 -15.09
C PRO A 48 29.26 -1.73 -16.34
N ILE A 49 29.55 -2.25 -17.53
CA ILE A 49 29.43 -1.53 -18.80
C ILE A 49 27.98 -1.08 -19.04
N THR A 50 27.00 -1.99 -18.83
CA THR A 50 25.57 -1.68 -18.98
C THR A 50 25.16 -0.56 -18.03
N LEU A 51 25.60 -0.66 -16.76
CA LEU A 51 25.23 0.29 -15.71
C LEU A 51 25.88 1.67 -15.91
N SER A 52 27.14 1.72 -16.32
CA SER A 52 27.85 2.97 -16.60
C SER A 52 27.29 3.68 -17.84
N ALA A 53 26.87 2.93 -18.85
CA ALA A 53 26.20 3.50 -20.02
C ALA A 53 24.86 4.19 -19.67
N LEU A 54 24.13 3.69 -18.68
CA LEU A 54 22.87 4.28 -18.23
C LEU A 54 23.07 5.49 -17.33
N THR A 55 24.07 5.46 -16.45
CA THR A 55 24.32 6.52 -15.45
C THR A 55 25.28 7.59 -15.94
N HIS A 56 26.02 7.34 -17.03
CA HIS A 56 27.16 8.15 -17.50
C HIS A 56 28.24 8.34 -16.43
N LYS A 57 28.36 7.39 -15.51
CA LYS A 57 29.33 7.38 -14.41
C LYS A 57 30.03 6.04 -14.29
N PRO A 58 31.28 6.02 -13.79
CA PRO A 58 31.95 4.76 -13.45
C PRO A 58 31.17 3.99 -12.39
N VAL A 59 31.11 2.67 -12.54
CA VAL A 59 30.53 1.78 -11.52
C VAL A 59 31.60 1.46 -10.48
N VAL A 60 31.28 1.67 -9.21
CA VAL A 60 32.18 1.40 -8.10
C VAL A 60 31.99 -0.02 -7.62
N SER A 61 33.05 -0.82 -7.61
CA SER A 61 32.99 -2.23 -7.19
C SER A 61 34.13 -2.66 -6.29
N GLU A 62 35.28 -1.98 -6.43
CA GLU A 62 36.51 -2.29 -5.72
C GLU A 62 36.95 -1.11 -4.87
N PHE A 63 37.73 -1.39 -3.81
CA PHE A 63 38.29 -0.35 -2.94
C PHE A 63 39.29 0.52 -3.67
N PHE A 64 40.06 -0.05 -4.60
CA PHE A 64 41.07 0.64 -5.38
C PHE A 64 40.67 0.65 -6.84
N SER A 65 40.73 1.83 -7.47
CA SER A 65 40.40 1.99 -8.89
C SER A 65 41.51 1.49 -9.81
N GLN A 66 42.76 1.61 -9.37
CA GLN A 66 43.97 1.16 -10.07
C GLN A 66 45.01 0.63 -9.06
N ARG A 67 46.07 -0.01 -9.57
CA ARG A 67 47.17 -0.51 -8.73
C ARG A 67 48.19 0.58 -8.30
N ASP A 68 47.90 1.81 -8.62
CA ASP A 68 48.73 3.02 -8.31
C ASP A 68 48.41 3.65 -6.95
N GLY A 69 47.51 3.02 -6.15
CA GLY A 69 47.07 3.57 -4.88
C GLY A 69 45.86 4.51 -4.97
N THR A 70 45.32 4.76 -6.14
CA THR A 70 44.05 5.52 -6.31
C THR A 70 42.88 4.71 -5.77
N TRP A 71 42.25 5.22 -4.75
CA TRP A 71 41.15 4.53 -4.07
C TRP A 71 39.80 5.19 -4.27
N ASN A 72 38.73 4.39 -4.24
CA ASN A 72 37.36 4.87 -4.26
C ASN A 72 36.94 5.26 -2.85
N SER A 73 36.69 6.55 -2.62
CA SER A 73 36.32 7.02 -1.30
C SER A 73 34.87 6.67 -0.98
N ARG A 74 34.69 5.69 -0.09
CA ARG A 74 33.38 5.33 0.47
C ARG A 74 32.77 6.43 1.33
N VAL A 75 33.61 7.22 1.99
CA VAL A 75 33.20 8.34 2.84
C VAL A 75 32.58 9.43 1.98
N ASP A 76 33.21 9.73 0.82
CA ASP A 76 32.69 10.73 -0.10
C ASP A 76 31.34 10.32 -0.66
N LEU A 77 31.13 9.03 -0.95
CA LEU A 77 29.81 8.49 -1.36
C LEU A 77 28.78 8.65 -0.24
N GLY A 78 29.17 8.36 1.01
CA GLY A 78 28.29 8.50 2.17
C GLY A 78 27.90 9.94 2.49
N LEU A 79 28.78 10.91 2.15
CA LEU A 79 28.52 12.33 2.29
C LEU A 79 27.79 12.95 1.08
N TRP A 80 28.01 12.38 -0.12
CA TRP A 80 27.42 12.85 -1.37
C TRP A 80 25.95 12.50 -1.50
N ALA A 81 25.55 11.32 -0.99
CA ALA A 81 24.24 10.77 -1.21
C ALA A 81 23.14 11.41 -0.36
N ASP A 82 21.99 11.65 -0.95
CA ASP A 82 20.74 11.98 -0.26
C ASP A 82 19.97 10.70 0.15
N ALA A 83 20.21 9.57 -0.54
CA ALA A 83 19.71 8.25 -0.17
C ALA A 83 20.61 7.14 -0.71
N MET A 84 20.61 5.98 -0.03
CA MET A 84 21.15 4.74 -0.54
C MET A 84 20.02 3.73 -0.76
N VAL A 85 19.99 3.11 -1.93
CA VAL A 85 18.99 2.08 -2.31
C VAL A 85 19.74 0.81 -2.66
N ILE A 86 19.48 -0.30 -1.97
CA ILE A 86 20.07 -1.60 -2.28
C ILE A 86 19.02 -2.47 -2.95
N ALA A 87 19.09 -2.57 -4.26
CA ALA A 87 18.12 -3.26 -5.10
C ALA A 87 18.81 -3.98 -6.29
N PRO A 88 18.83 -5.33 -6.28
CA PRO A 88 18.33 -6.25 -5.25
C PRO A 88 19.19 -6.29 -3.98
N CYS A 89 18.55 -6.60 -2.83
CA CYS A 89 19.24 -6.88 -1.58
C CYS A 89 19.10 -8.38 -1.22
N THR A 90 20.17 -9.15 -1.36
CA THR A 90 20.18 -10.59 -1.07
C THR A 90 20.26 -10.89 0.42
N ALA A 91 19.84 -12.09 0.83
CA ALA A 91 19.98 -12.57 2.20
C ALA A 91 21.42 -12.52 2.72
N SER A 92 22.42 -12.85 1.86
CA SER A 92 23.85 -12.74 2.20
C SER A 92 24.25 -11.30 2.52
N THR A 93 23.81 -10.34 1.69
CA THR A 93 24.08 -8.91 1.91
C THR A 93 23.41 -8.41 3.18
N MET A 94 22.14 -8.77 3.41
CA MET A 94 21.43 -8.41 4.65
C MET A 94 22.13 -8.96 5.89
N GLY A 95 22.56 -10.22 5.85
CA GLY A 95 23.32 -10.83 6.96
C GLY A 95 24.61 -10.08 7.25
N LYS A 96 25.36 -9.68 6.23
CA LYS A 96 26.60 -8.89 6.38
C LYS A 96 26.32 -7.51 6.94
N MET A 97 25.30 -6.81 6.42
CA MET A 97 24.88 -5.50 6.91
C MET A 97 24.47 -5.55 8.38
N ALA A 98 23.62 -6.52 8.75
CA ALA A 98 23.11 -6.68 10.11
C ALA A 98 24.21 -6.99 11.14
N ASN A 99 25.33 -7.56 10.72
CA ASN A 99 26.46 -7.94 11.58
C ASN A 99 27.72 -7.11 11.33
N GLY A 100 27.68 -6.07 10.49
CA GLY A 100 28.81 -5.15 10.27
C GLY A 100 29.99 -5.76 9.52
N ILE A 101 29.78 -6.80 8.68
CA ILE A 101 30.84 -7.50 7.96
C ILE A 101 31.21 -6.75 6.67
N ALA A 102 32.19 -5.87 6.77
CA ALA A 102 32.62 -4.93 5.71
C ALA A 102 33.63 -5.57 4.74
N ASP A 103 33.28 -6.63 4.07
CA ASP A 103 34.15 -7.41 3.17
C ASP A 103 34.13 -6.97 1.70
N ASN A 104 33.31 -6.00 1.35
CA ASN A 104 33.19 -5.46 0.00
C ASN A 104 32.81 -3.98 0.00
N MET A 105 32.98 -3.31 -1.16
CA MET A 105 32.76 -1.89 -1.31
C MET A 105 31.32 -1.45 -0.95
N LEU A 106 30.30 -2.26 -1.29
CA LEU A 106 28.91 -1.93 -1.01
C LEU A 106 28.63 -1.85 0.49
N ILE A 107 29.03 -2.91 1.24
CA ILE A 107 28.81 -2.93 2.70
C ILE A 107 29.60 -1.82 3.39
N THR A 108 30.81 -1.55 2.94
CA THR A 108 31.62 -0.48 3.52
C THR A 108 31.03 0.91 3.25
N THR A 109 30.45 1.10 2.05
CA THR A 109 29.68 2.32 1.73
C THR A 109 28.45 2.45 2.62
N TYR A 110 27.71 1.35 2.81
CA TYR A 110 26.57 1.29 3.72
C TYR A 110 26.93 1.71 5.15
N LEU A 111 27.99 1.15 5.70
CA LEU A 111 28.44 1.48 7.06
C LEU A 111 28.93 2.94 7.21
N SER A 112 29.25 3.60 6.10
CA SER A 112 29.67 5.01 6.07
C SER A 112 28.50 5.95 5.71
N MET A 113 27.30 5.39 5.43
CA MET A 113 26.15 6.17 4.94
C MET A 113 25.52 6.98 6.07
N LYS A 114 25.30 8.27 5.80
CA LYS A 114 24.55 9.17 6.70
C LYS A 114 23.11 9.39 6.25
N ALA A 115 22.86 9.19 4.97
CA ALA A 115 21.56 9.31 4.35
C ALA A 115 20.68 8.07 4.64
N PRO A 116 19.35 8.17 4.51
CA PRO A 116 18.45 7.01 4.65
C PRO A 116 18.82 5.88 3.68
N VAL A 117 18.68 4.65 4.16
CA VAL A 117 19.00 3.44 3.40
C VAL A 117 17.75 2.61 3.18
N PHE A 118 17.45 2.33 1.91
CA PHE A 118 16.32 1.53 1.46
C PHE A 118 16.81 0.17 0.97
N LEU A 119 16.14 -0.88 1.39
CA LEU A 119 16.48 -2.26 1.05
C LEU A 119 15.33 -2.90 0.29
N ALA A 120 15.59 -3.40 -0.92
CA ALA A 120 14.63 -4.18 -1.71
C ALA A 120 15.05 -5.66 -1.71
N PRO A 121 14.50 -6.49 -0.79
CA PRO A 121 14.85 -7.89 -0.67
C PRO A 121 14.57 -8.69 -1.94
N ALA A 122 15.48 -9.63 -2.28
CA ALA A 122 15.33 -10.53 -3.41
C ALA A 122 15.95 -11.89 -3.07
N MET A 123 15.12 -12.91 -2.88
CA MET A 123 15.54 -14.27 -2.54
C MET A 123 14.39 -15.25 -2.75
N ASP A 124 14.69 -16.55 -2.64
CA ASP A 124 13.67 -17.59 -2.69
C ASP A 124 12.77 -17.56 -1.44
N LEU A 125 11.59 -18.14 -1.57
CA LEU A 125 10.53 -18.19 -0.55
C LEU A 125 11.05 -18.74 0.79
N ASP A 126 11.74 -19.88 0.76
CA ASP A 126 12.25 -20.53 1.96
C ASP A 126 13.37 -19.71 2.61
N MET A 127 14.22 -19.09 1.81
CA MET A 127 15.24 -18.14 2.29
C MET A 127 14.61 -16.92 2.95
N TYR A 128 13.51 -16.40 2.37
CA TYR A 128 12.79 -15.26 2.95
C TYR A 128 12.16 -15.61 4.29
N LYS A 129 11.53 -16.80 4.39
CA LYS A 129 10.89 -17.27 5.63
C LYS A 129 11.88 -17.75 6.69
N HIS A 130 13.16 -17.96 6.33
CA HIS A 130 14.14 -18.50 7.26
C HIS A 130 14.32 -17.59 8.47
N PRO A 131 14.35 -18.16 9.71
CA PRO A 131 14.44 -17.35 10.93
C PRO A 131 15.61 -16.38 10.96
N SER A 132 16.78 -16.77 10.41
CA SER A 132 17.95 -15.87 10.36
C SER A 132 17.72 -14.68 9.44
N THR A 133 17.02 -14.86 8.32
CA THR A 133 16.68 -13.78 7.40
C THR A 133 15.71 -12.79 8.07
N GLN A 134 14.67 -13.32 8.73
CA GLN A 134 13.70 -12.50 9.46
C GLN A 134 14.36 -11.74 10.62
N ALA A 135 15.26 -12.39 11.37
CA ALA A 135 16.03 -11.75 12.44
C ALA A 135 16.95 -10.63 11.90
N ASN A 136 17.62 -10.86 10.77
CA ASN A 136 18.46 -9.84 10.13
C ASN A 136 17.62 -8.65 9.63
N MET A 137 16.45 -8.90 9.04
CA MET A 137 15.53 -7.85 8.61
C MET A 137 15.04 -7.01 9.80
N ALA A 138 14.63 -7.65 10.90
CA ALA A 138 14.21 -6.97 12.12
C ALA A 138 15.33 -6.07 12.66
N ARG A 139 16.57 -6.61 12.77
CA ARG A 139 17.74 -5.85 13.22
C ARG A 139 18.07 -4.67 12.31
N LEU A 140 17.96 -4.86 10.98
CA LEU A 140 18.18 -3.77 10.03
C LEU A 140 17.11 -2.67 10.15
N LYS A 141 15.85 -3.05 10.41
CA LYS A 141 14.78 -2.07 10.74
C LYS A 141 15.11 -1.30 12.04
N GLU A 142 15.60 -1.97 13.09
CA GLU A 142 16.05 -1.32 14.33
C GLU A 142 17.19 -0.33 14.11
N TYR A 143 18.11 -0.62 13.18
CA TYR A 143 19.20 0.30 12.77
C TYR A 143 18.68 1.50 11.95
N GLY A 144 17.37 1.55 11.66
CA GLY A 144 16.73 2.63 10.92
C GLY A 144 16.77 2.47 9.40
N ASN A 145 17.06 1.26 8.89
CA ASN A 145 16.93 0.97 7.48
C ASN A 145 15.46 0.77 7.10
N ILE A 146 15.09 1.21 5.91
CA ILE A 146 13.73 1.12 5.37
C ILE A 146 13.66 -0.09 4.45
N ILE A 147 12.83 -1.08 4.78
CA ILE A 147 12.66 -2.27 3.94
C ILE A 147 11.46 -2.07 3.04
N ILE A 148 11.69 -2.08 1.73
CA ILE A 148 10.65 -2.14 0.70
C ILE A 148 10.26 -3.62 0.61
N GLU A 149 9.06 -3.95 1.09
CA GLU A 149 8.61 -5.34 1.18
C GLU A 149 8.64 -6.02 -0.21
N PRO A 150 9.14 -7.26 -0.29
CA PRO A 150 9.16 -7.99 -1.55
C PRO A 150 7.75 -8.36 -2.00
N ALA A 151 7.52 -8.34 -3.31
CA ALA A 151 6.29 -8.80 -3.92
C ALA A 151 6.12 -10.32 -3.82
N SER A 152 4.87 -10.77 -3.86
CA SER A 152 4.51 -12.17 -4.08
C SER A 152 4.41 -12.48 -5.59
N GLY A 153 4.69 -13.72 -5.98
CA GLY A 153 4.57 -14.18 -7.36
C GLY A 153 5.58 -15.26 -7.72
N PHE A 154 5.68 -15.59 -9.01
CA PHE A 154 6.61 -16.58 -9.50
C PHE A 154 8.06 -16.16 -9.26
N LEU A 155 8.82 -17.05 -8.62
CA LEU A 155 10.24 -16.93 -8.37
C LEU A 155 11.05 -17.64 -9.47
N ALA A 156 12.35 -17.31 -9.58
CA ALA A 156 13.23 -17.96 -10.56
C ALA A 156 13.40 -19.48 -10.31
N SER A 157 13.12 -19.93 -9.09
CA SER A 157 13.10 -21.36 -8.71
C SER A 157 11.87 -22.12 -9.23
N GLY A 158 10.86 -21.41 -9.77
CA GLY A 158 9.56 -21.99 -10.16
C GLY A 158 8.56 -22.08 -9.00
N LEU A 159 8.97 -21.69 -7.79
CA LEU A 159 8.05 -21.55 -6.65
C LEU A 159 7.26 -20.24 -6.74
N GLU A 160 6.09 -20.22 -6.13
CA GLU A 160 5.25 -19.03 -6.02
C GLU A 160 5.15 -18.58 -4.57
N GLY A 161 5.37 -17.29 -4.30
CA GLY A 161 5.27 -16.74 -2.96
C GLY A 161 6.06 -15.45 -2.76
N LYS A 162 6.14 -14.99 -1.50
CA LYS A 162 6.82 -13.77 -1.09
C LYS A 162 8.35 -13.95 -1.10
N GLY A 163 9.07 -13.03 -1.74
CA GLY A 163 10.54 -13.07 -1.87
C GLY A 163 11.04 -12.45 -3.17
N ARG A 164 10.13 -12.20 -4.12
CA ARG A 164 10.43 -11.52 -5.37
C ARG A 164 10.70 -10.04 -5.10
N MET A 165 11.83 -9.51 -5.59
CA MET A 165 12.09 -8.08 -5.49
C MET A 165 10.92 -7.28 -6.08
N GLU A 166 10.48 -6.28 -5.36
CA GLU A 166 9.41 -5.37 -5.80
C GLU A 166 9.69 -4.80 -7.20
N GLU A 167 8.65 -4.36 -7.90
CA GLU A 167 8.80 -3.86 -9.25
C GLU A 167 9.56 -2.52 -9.27
N PRO A 168 10.39 -2.28 -10.31
CA PRO A 168 11.23 -1.08 -10.40
C PRO A 168 10.47 0.22 -10.24
N GLU A 169 9.27 0.31 -10.82
CA GLU A 169 8.42 1.51 -10.76
C GLU A 169 7.98 1.78 -9.32
N VAL A 170 7.58 0.72 -8.59
CA VAL A 170 7.16 0.82 -7.20
C VAL A 170 8.29 1.27 -6.29
N ILE A 171 9.50 0.71 -6.49
CA ILE A 171 10.69 1.13 -5.73
C ILE A 171 10.99 2.61 -5.96
N VAL A 172 10.92 3.06 -7.21
CA VAL A 172 11.18 4.46 -7.57
C VAL A 172 10.09 5.37 -7.01
N ASP A 173 8.82 4.97 -7.09
CA ASP A 173 7.68 5.71 -6.54
C ASP A 173 7.77 5.83 -5.02
N TYR A 174 8.13 4.74 -4.34
CA TYR A 174 8.34 4.74 -2.89
C TYR A 174 9.36 5.78 -2.45
N ILE A 175 10.49 5.87 -3.15
CA ILE A 175 11.57 6.79 -2.82
C ILE A 175 11.21 8.23 -3.20
N ASP A 176 10.47 8.44 -4.29
CA ASP A 176 9.96 9.75 -4.68
C ASP A 176 9.00 10.30 -3.63
N GLN A 177 8.02 9.50 -3.21
CA GLN A 177 7.09 9.83 -2.12
C GLN A 177 7.81 10.13 -0.81
N TYR A 178 8.84 9.36 -0.48
CA TYR A 178 9.65 9.60 0.71
C TYR A 178 10.25 11.02 0.69
N PHE A 179 10.82 11.45 -0.44
CA PHE A 179 11.38 12.80 -0.55
C PHE A 179 10.31 13.89 -0.60
N ASP A 180 9.16 13.64 -1.23
CA ASP A 180 8.04 14.60 -1.24
C ASP A 180 7.54 14.88 0.18
N LEU A 181 7.45 13.85 1.01
CA LEU A 181 7.10 13.99 2.42
C LEU A 181 8.13 14.82 3.20
N LEU A 182 9.43 14.63 2.91
CA LEU A 182 10.50 15.41 3.55
C LEU A 182 10.48 16.88 3.13
N ASP A 183 10.26 17.13 1.85
CA ASP A 183 10.23 18.50 1.30
C ASP A 183 8.95 19.25 1.75
N GLY A 184 7.84 18.55 2.03
CA GLY A 184 6.59 19.10 2.60
C GLY A 184 6.67 19.46 4.08
N MET A 185 7.63 18.91 4.82
CA MET A 185 7.91 19.27 6.21
C MET A 185 8.82 20.51 6.25
N LYS A 186 8.23 21.70 6.19
CA LYS A 186 8.95 22.96 6.42
C LYS A 186 9.41 23.01 7.87
N ASP A 187 10.72 23.19 8.02
CA ASP A 187 11.46 23.59 9.22
C ASP A 187 11.85 22.53 10.26
N GLY A 188 13.11 22.15 10.22
CA GLY A 188 13.99 22.23 11.39
C GLY A 188 14.21 20.98 12.22
N ASN A 189 13.49 19.88 12.10
CA ASN A 189 13.72 18.75 13.01
C ASN A 189 14.14 17.44 12.29
N LYS A 190 15.42 17.38 11.92
CA LYS A 190 16.01 16.17 11.31
C LYS A 190 16.13 14.98 12.28
N GLU A 191 16.02 15.18 13.59
CA GLU A 191 15.99 14.12 14.60
C GLU A 191 14.62 13.40 14.66
N GLY A 192 13.52 14.09 14.32
CA GLY A 192 12.20 13.48 14.16
C GLY A 192 12.01 12.60 12.91
N MET A 193 13.01 12.55 12.01
CA MET A 193 12.94 11.80 10.75
C MET A 193 12.75 10.30 10.92
N LYS A 194 13.37 9.70 11.95
CA LYS A 194 13.20 8.25 12.24
C LYS A 194 11.80 7.92 12.75
N ASP A 195 11.16 8.87 13.43
CA ASP A 195 9.81 8.68 13.98
C ASP A 195 8.72 8.97 12.92
N CYS A 196 8.98 9.88 11.98
CA CYS A 196 8.05 10.13 10.85
C CYS A 196 7.93 8.96 9.87
N VAL A 197 9.00 8.21 9.66
CA VAL A 197 8.97 6.99 8.80
C VAL A 197 8.38 5.80 9.57
N LYS A 198 8.53 5.76 10.89
CA LYS A 198 7.90 4.75 11.76
C LYS A 198 6.36 4.77 11.70
N GLY A 199 5.77 5.92 11.38
CA GLY A 199 4.31 6.06 11.24
C GLY A 199 3.80 5.92 9.79
N LYS A 200 4.67 5.51 8.80
CA LYS A 200 4.31 5.41 7.38
C LYS A 200 4.48 3.99 6.84
N ASP A 201 3.89 3.07 7.53
CA ASP A 201 3.93 1.63 7.26
C ASP A 201 3.11 1.20 6.03
N LEU A 202 2.30 2.11 5.45
CA LEU A 202 1.58 1.91 4.20
C LEU A 202 2.22 2.61 3.00
N MET A 203 3.45 3.12 3.15
CA MET A 203 4.13 3.79 2.04
C MET A 203 4.28 2.86 0.83
N GLY A 204 3.94 3.36 -0.37
CA GLY A 204 3.95 2.60 -1.61
C GLY A 204 2.80 1.60 -1.77
N LYS A 205 1.88 1.49 -0.81
CA LYS A 205 0.67 0.68 -0.91
C LYS A 205 -0.46 1.46 -1.56
N ARG A 206 -1.24 0.80 -2.39
CA ARG A 206 -2.44 1.34 -3.06
C ARG A 206 -3.68 0.77 -2.42
N ILE A 207 -4.52 1.62 -1.86
CA ILE A 207 -5.68 1.20 -1.09
C ILE A 207 -6.95 1.79 -1.68
N LEU A 208 -7.87 0.90 -2.06
CA LEU A 208 -9.23 1.27 -2.45
C LEU A 208 -10.12 1.34 -1.21
N ILE A 209 -10.90 2.40 -1.08
CA ILE A 209 -11.88 2.55 -0.01
C ILE A 209 -13.23 2.90 -0.62
N THR A 210 -14.30 2.17 -0.23
CA THR A 210 -15.66 2.59 -0.52
C THR A 210 -16.30 3.25 0.69
N ALA A 211 -17.00 4.36 0.52
CA ALA A 211 -17.56 5.15 1.61
C ALA A 211 -18.94 5.73 1.27
N GLY A 212 -19.72 6.05 2.30
CA GLY A 212 -21.04 6.67 2.14
C GLY A 212 -22.15 5.68 1.82
N PRO A 213 -23.38 6.18 1.61
CA PRO A 213 -24.53 5.39 1.17
C PRO A 213 -24.52 5.23 -0.36
N THR A 214 -25.38 4.34 -0.89
CA THR A 214 -25.85 4.41 -2.28
C THR A 214 -27.31 4.80 -2.30
N TYR A 215 -27.74 5.49 -3.36
CA TYR A 215 -29.10 5.91 -3.59
C TYR A 215 -29.66 5.22 -4.83
N GLU A 216 -30.64 4.36 -4.62
CA GLU A 216 -31.32 3.63 -5.69
C GLU A 216 -32.63 4.35 -6.03
N LYS A 217 -32.65 4.99 -7.21
CA LYS A 217 -33.75 5.86 -7.62
C LYS A 217 -35.07 5.10 -7.76
N ILE A 218 -36.11 5.62 -7.17
CA ILE A 218 -37.53 5.22 -7.42
C ILE A 218 -38.07 6.06 -8.57
N ASP A 219 -37.84 7.38 -8.51
CA ASP A 219 -38.17 8.37 -9.50
C ASP A 219 -37.20 9.57 -9.42
N PRO A 220 -37.31 10.64 -10.22
CA PRO A 220 -36.37 11.75 -10.17
C PRO A 220 -36.27 12.49 -8.82
N VAL A 221 -37.11 12.16 -7.84
CA VAL A 221 -37.19 12.86 -6.55
C VAL A 221 -36.93 11.95 -5.36
N ARG A 222 -37.25 10.67 -5.47
CA ARG A 222 -37.21 9.70 -4.36
C ARG A 222 -36.25 8.54 -4.66
N PHE A 223 -35.64 8.04 -3.61
CA PHE A 223 -34.69 6.92 -3.66
C PHE A 223 -34.81 6.01 -2.43
N ILE A 224 -34.27 4.82 -2.54
CA ILE A 224 -33.97 3.90 -1.44
C ILE A 224 -32.50 4.08 -1.10
N GLY A 225 -32.15 4.18 0.18
CA GLY A 225 -30.76 4.33 0.62
C GLY A 225 -30.62 4.15 2.12
N ASN A 226 -29.38 4.11 2.59
CA ASN A 226 -29.01 3.93 3.99
C ASN A 226 -28.70 5.27 4.67
N TYR A 227 -28.80 5.31 5.99
CA TYR A 227 -28.49 6.52 6.80
C TYR A 227 -26.98 6.78 6.97
N SER A 228 -26.13 6.19 6.17
CA SER A 228 -24.68 6.39 6.27
C SER A 228 -24.30 7.84 6.00
N SER A 229 -23.44 8.39 6.84
CA SER A 229 -22.84 9.72 6.65
C SER A 229 -21.48 9.67 5.93
N GLY A 230 -20.91 8.49 5.70
CA GLY A 230 -19.58 8.33 5.11
C GLY A 230 -18.40 8.58 6.07
N LYS A 231 -18.63 9.13 7.27
CA LYS A 231 -17.55 9.56 8.19
C LYS A 231 -16.49 8.50 8.45
N MET A 232 -16.87 7.22 8.62
CA MET A 232 -15.91 6.13 8.89
C MET A 232 -14.99 5.89 7.69
N GLY A 233 -15.54 5.79 6.47
CA GLY A 233 -14.74 5.59 5.26
C GLY A 233 -13.80 6.77 4.97
N PHE A 234 -14.23 8.00 5.24
CA PHE A 234 -13.36 9.17 5.11
C PHE A 234 -12.26 9.22 6.18
N ALA A 235 -12.54 8.78 7.41
CA ALA A 235 -11.52 8.65 8.46
C ALA A 235 -10.47 7.59 8.09
N LEU A 236 -10.90 6.44 7.52
CA LEU A 236 -10.00 5.41 7.01
C LEU A 236 -9.14 5.91 5.86
N ALA A 237 -9.72 6.68 4.93
CA ALA A 237 -8.99 7.25 3.81
C ALA A 237 -7.90 8.23 4.26
N GLU A 238 -8.23 9.08 5.23
CA GLU A 238 -7.28 10.03 5.81
C GLU A 238 -6.16 9.30 6.59
N GLU A 239 -6.49 8.30 7.39
CA GLU A 239 -5.50 7.48 8.11
C GLU A 239 -4.54 6.77 7.15
N CYS A 240 -5.07 6.11 6.09
CA CYS A 240 -4.24 5.47 5.07
C CYS A 240 -3.30 6.48 4.39
N ARG A 241 -3.82 7.67 4.02
CA ARG A 241 -3.02 8.75 3.44
C ARG A 241 -1.92 9.22 4.38
N GLN A 242 -2.26 9.48 5.65
CA GLN A 242 -1.28 9.90 6.65
C GLN A 242 -0.19 8.85 6.86
N ARG A 243 -0.50 7.57 6.68
CA ARG A 243 0.46 6.45 6.74
C ARG A 243 1.18 6.18 5.41
N GLY A 244 0.99 7.05 4.41
CA GLY A 244 1.75 7.06 3.15
C GLY A 244 1.18 6.20 2.04
N ALA A 245 -0.06 5.71 2.15
CA ALA A 245 -0.72 4.99 1.07
C ALA A 245 -1.16 5.92 -0.07
N ASP A 246 -1.16 5.39 -1.29
CA ASP A 246 -1.89 5.94 -2.44
C ASP A 246 -3.36 5.50 -2.32
N VAL A 247 -4.25 6.44 -2.02
CA VAL A 247 -5.65 6.16 -1.67
C VAL A 247 -6.59 6.50 -2.81
N THR A 248 -7.38 5.51 -3.24
CA THR A 248 -8.53 5.69 -4.13
C THR A 248 -9.81 5.57 -3.31
N LEU A 249 -10.60 6.64 -3.25
CA LEU A 249 -11.86 6.71 -2.51
C LEU A 249 -13.04 6.74 -3.47
N VAL A 250 -13.88 5.69 -3.46
CA VAL A 250 -15.17 5.69 -4.16
C VAL A 250 -16.25 6.07 -3.16
N ALA A 251 -16.82 7.27 -3.32
CA ALA A 251 -17.75 7.86 -2.37
C ALA A 251 -19.15 7.95 -2.92
N GLY A 252 -20.11 7.38 -2.21
CA GLY A 252 -21.54 7.65 -2.43
C GLY A 252 -21.92 9.08 -2.02
N PRO A 253 -23.21 9.48 -2.16
CA PRO A 253 -23.66 10.85 -1.94
C PRO A 253 -23.45 11.32 -0.50
N VAL A 254 -22.40 12.07 -0.28
CA VAL A 254 -22.05 12.68 1.03
C VAL A 254 -21.50 14.09 0.82
N SER A 255 -21.65 14.95 1.83
CA SER A 255 -21.15 16.33 1.82
C SER A 255 -19.74 16.48 2.40
N LEU A 256 -19.06 15.37 2.70
CA LEU A 256 -17.71 15.38 3.26
C LEU A 256 -16.67 15.69 2.17
N SER A 257 -15.63 16.44 2.53
CA SER A 257 -14.43 16.64 1.72
C SER A 257 -13.31 15.73 2.20
N CYS A 258 -12.34 15.44 1.33
CA CYS A 258 -11.12 14.73 1.65
C CYS A 258 -9.91 15.57 1.23
N HIS A 259 -8.73 15.15 1.64
CA HIS A 259 -7.47 15.79 1.23
C HIS A 259 -7.26 15.64 -0.29
N GLU A 260 -6.57 16.59 -0.91
CA GLU A 260 -6.32 16.63 -2.36
C GLU A 260 -5.49 15.45 -2.89
N ASP A 261 -4.64 14.84 -2.04
CA ASP A 261 -3.86 13.65 -2.39
C ASP A 261 -4.70 12.36 -2.48
N ILE A 262 -5.97 12.39 -2.06
CA ILE A 262 -6.87 11.24 -2.16
C ILE A 262 -7.60 11.28 -3.50
N HIS A 263 -7.41 10.23 -4.30
CA HIS A 263 -8.09 10.09 -5.60
C HIS A 263 -9.56 9.74 -5.38
N ARG A 264 -10.43 10.76 -5.36
CA ARG A 264 -11.86 10.59 -5.11
C ARG A 264 -12.65 10.42 -6.40
N THR A 265 -13.55 9.43 -6.41
CA THR A 265 -14.59 9.24 -7.43
C THR A 265 -15.95 9.26 -6.74
N ASP A 266 -16.80 10.20 -7.13
CA ASP A 266 -18.16 10.29 -6.62
C ASP A 266 -19.11 9.43 -7.46
N VAL A 267 -19.97 8.68 -6.79
CA VAL A 267 -20.98 7.81 -7.39
C VAL A 267 -22.32 7.98 -6.68
N GLU A 268 -23.42 7.59 -7.32
CA GLU A 268 -24.75 7.72 -6.73
C GLU A 268 -25.36 6.36 -6.38
N SER A 269 -25.29 5.40 -7.29
CA SER A 269 -25.93 4.09 -7.15
C SER A 269 -24.95 2.97 -6.79
N CYS A 270 -25.50 1.82 -6.36
CA CYS A 270 -24.74 0.59 -6.17
C CYS A 270 -24.01 0.14 -7.43
N GLU A 271 -24.68 0.26 -8.60
CA GLU A 271 -24.09 -0.11 -9.89
C GLU A 271 -22.86 0.73 -10.23
N GLU A 272 -22.96 2.05 -10.07
CA GLU A 272 -21.84 2.96 -10.29
C GLU A 272 -20.67 2.67 -9.32
N MET A 273 -20.99 2.43 -8.04
CA MET A 273 -19.98 2.08 -7.03
C MET A 273 -19.32 0.74 -7.37
N TYR A 274 -20.08 -0.26 -7.81
CA TYR A 274 -19.57 -1.55 -8.24
C TYR A 274 -18.60 -1.42 -9.41
N GLN A 275 -18.98 -0.67 -10.45
CA GLN A 275 -18.13 -0.45 -11.63
C GLN A 275 -16.85 0.31 -11.27
N ALA A 276 -16.96 1.39 -10.48
CA ALA A 276 -15.81 2.18 -10.06
C ALA A 276 -14.85 1.37 -9.18
N ALA A 277 -15.38 0.60 -8.22
CA ALA A 277 -14.58 -0.19 -7.30
C ALA A 277 -13.87 -1.36 -8.01
N THR A 278 -14.58 -2.11 -8.87
CA THR A 278 -13.98 -3.22 -9.63
C THR A 278 -12.91 -2.74 -10.59
N LYS A 279 -13.16 -1.66 -11.32
CA LYS A 279 -12.20 -1.04 -12.22
C LYS A 279 -10.93 -0.58 -11.50
N ALA A 280 -11.08 0.09 -10.35
CA ALA A 280 -9.96 0.53 -9.53
C ALA A 280 -9.18 -0.67 -8.96
N PHE A 281 -9.86 -1.70 -8.46
CA PHE A 281 -9.23 -2.87 -7.84
C PHE A 281 -8.37 -3.66 -8.83
N GLU A 282 -8.81 -3.77 -10.09
CA GLU A 282 -8.05 -4.39 -11.18
C GLU A 282 -6.91 -3.53 -11.73
N GLY A 283 -6.80 -2.26 -11.33
CA GLY A 283 -5.82 -1.32 -11.87
C GLY A 283 -6.12 -0.86 -13.30
N LYS A 284 -7.37 -0.94 -13.73
CA LYS A 284 -7.82 -0.44 -15.05
C LYS A 284 -8.11 1.05 -14.93
N THR A 285 -7.27 1.88 -15.52
CA THR A 285 -7.58 3.31 -15.73
C THR A 285 -8.20 3.53 -17.10
N ASP A 286 -8.88 4.67 -17.33
CA ASP A 286 -9.58 4.94 -18.57
C ASP A 286 -8.66 4.79 -19.79
N GLY A 287 -8.92 3.74 -20.59
CA GLY A 287 -8.26 3.48 -21.86
C GLY A 287 -6.91 2.76 -21.84
N SER A 288 -6.38 2.37 -20.67
CA SER A 288 -5.09 1.67 -20.56
C SER A 288 -5.18 0.52 -19.55
N SER A 289 -4.77 -0.68 -19.98
CA SER A 289 -4.65 -1.88 -19.12
C SER A 289 -3.33 -1.93 -18.32
N THR A 290 -2.66 -0.80 -18.14
CA THR A 290 -1.30 -0.69 -17.59
C THR A 290 -1.24 -0.12 -16.18
N GLY A 291 -2.37 0.07 -15.50
CA GLY A 291 -2.40 0.49 -14.10
C GLY A 291 -1.98 -0.63 -13.15
N ARG A 292 -1.20 -0.29 -12.12
CA ARG A 292 -0.91 -1.20 -11.02
C ARG A 292 -2.20 -1.50 -10.24
N LYS A 293 -2.44 -2.77 -9.88
CA LYS A 293 -3.59 -3.21 -9.06
C LYS A 293 -3.56 -2.59 -7.66
N MET A 294 -4.70 -2.60 -6.97
CA MET A 294 -4.76 -2.24 -5.55
C MET A 294 -4.11 -3.33 -4.69
N ASP A 295 -3.39 -2.95 -3.66
CA ASP A 295 -2.82 -3.86 -2.67
C ASP A 295 -3.87 -4.27 -1.63
N ALA A 296 -4.85 -3.39 -1.36
CA ALA A 296 -5.99 -3.72 -0.51
C ALA A 296 -7.26 -2.96 -0.90
N ALA A 297 -8.41 -3.50 -0.47
CA ALA A 297 -9.71 -2.83 -0.53
C ALA A 297 -10.38 -2.83 0.84
N ILE A 298 -10.85 -1.67 1.30
CA ILE A 298 -11.64 -1.48 2.52
C ILE A 298 -13.08 -1.12 2.12
N LEU A 299 -13.99 -2.05 2.32
CA LEU A 299 -15.37 -1.93 1.86
C LEU A 299 -16.27 -1.45 3.00
N CYS A 300 -16.26 -0.13 3.20
CA CYS A 300 -16.94 0.55 4.31
C CYS A 300 -18.26 1.22 3.90
N ALA A 301 -18.58 1.27 2.61
CA ALA A 301 -19.84 1.86 2.12
C ALA A 301 -21.07 1.10 2.64
N ALA A 302 -22.12 1.83 2.93
CA ALA A 302 -23.44 1.29 3.24
C ALA A 302 -24.26 1.19 1.94
N VAL A 303 -23.99 0.15 1.19
CA VAL A 303 -24.65 -0.13 -0.08
C VAL A 303 -26.09 -0.60 0.19
N ALA A 304 -27.05 -0.14 -0.61
CA ALA A 304 -28.42 -0.62 -0.55
C ALA A 304 -28.49 -2.05 -1.11
N ASP A 305 -29.07 -2.99 -0.36
CA ASP A 305 -29.16 -4.40 -0.76
C ASP A 305 -30.17 -4.62 -1.89
N PHE A 306 -31.12 -3.67 -2.06
CA PHE A 306 -32.19 -3.74 -3.05
C PHE A 306 -32.34 -2.41 -3.79
N LYS A 307 -32.69 -2.49 -5.07
CA LYS A 307 -33.06 -1.38 -5.93
C LYS A 307 -34.45 -1.60 -6.55
N PRO A 308 -35.19 -0.54 -6.94
CA PRO A 308 -36.41 -0.71 -7.73
C PRO A 308 -36.12 -1.44 -9.06
N ALA A 309 -36.96 -2.41 -9.39
CA ALA A 309 -36.86 -3.15 -10.65
C ALA A 309 -37.11 -2.24 -11.87
N GLU A 310 -37.92 -1.18 -11.67
CA GLU A 310 -38.22 -0.15 -12.66
C GLU A 310 -38.10 1.22 -12.01
N VAL A 311 -37.44 2.14 -12.69
CA VAL A 311 -37.30 3.56 -12.27
C VAL A 311 -38.26 4.38 -13.10
N ALA A 312 -39.12 5.17 -12.43
CA ALA A 312 -40.06 6.03 -13.12
C ALA A 312 -39.35 7.27 -13.68
N ASP A 313 -39.58 7.60 -14.95
CA ASP A 313 -38.99 8.79 -15.62
C ASP A 313 -39.56 10.11 -15.07
N ARG A 314 -40.72 10.06 -14.39
CA ARG A 314 -41.40 11.21 -13.82
C ARG A 314 -41.77 10.93 -12.37
N LYS A 315 -41.82 12.00 -11.57
CA LYS A 315 -42.29 11.93 -10.19
C LYS A 315 -43.64 11.21 -10.11
N ILE A 316 -43.69 10.07 -9.40
CA ILE A 316 -44.92 9.34 -9.14
C ILE A 316 -45.88 10.23 -8.32
N LYS A 317 -47.06 10.47 -8.84
CA LYS A 317 -48.07 11.27 -8.14
C LYS A 317 -48.72 10.42 -7.06
N ARG A 318 -49.10 11.07 -5.95
CA ARG A 318 -49.88 10.45 -4.89
C ARG A 318 -51.30 10.17 -5.40
N GLU A 319 -51.67 8.92 -5.42
CA GLU A 319 -53.02 8.46 -5.67
C GLU A 319 -53.69 8.03 -4.36
N LYS A 320 -54.93 7.54 -4.43
CA LYS A 320 -55.69 7.10 -3.23
C LYS A 320 -55.20 5.73 -2.74
N ASP A 321 -54.60 4.93 -3.62
CA ASP A 321 -54.16 3.58 -3.35
C ASP A 321 -52.72 3.50 -2.90
N ASP A 322 -52.30 2.35 -2.37
CA ASP A 322 -50.93 2.07 -1.94
C ASP A 322 -49.97 2.04 -3.14
N LEU A 323 -48.75 2.55 -2.96
CA LEU A 323 -47.69 2.42 -3.93
C LEU A 323 -46.92 1.10 -3.68
N LEU A 324 -47.06 0.18 -4.60
CA LEU A 324 -46.30 -1.07 -4.58
C LEU A 324 -45.04 -0.93 -5.43
N LEU A 325 -43.89 -1.15 -4.81
CA LEU A 325 -42.59 -1.18 -5.47
C LEU A 325 -42.04 -2.60 -5.52
N ARG A 326 -41.80 -3.11 -6.72
CA ARG A 326 -41.03 -4.34 -6.90
C ARG A 326 -39.55 -4.01 -6.76
N LEU A 327 -38.88 -4.71 -5.86
CA LEU A 327 -37.45 -4.54 -5.63
C LEU A 327 -36.70 -5.78 -6.15
N GLU A 328 -35.48 -5.55 -6.64
CA GLU A 328 -34.53 -6.60 -7.02
C GLU A 328 -33.19 -6.40 -6.27
N PRO A 329 -32.45 -7.48 -6.02
CA PRO A 329 -31.17 -7.38 -5.31
C PRO A 329 -30.14 -6.59 -6.13
N THR A 330 -29.27 -5.87 -5.44
CA THR A 330 -28.13 -5.17 -6.01
C THR A 330 -26.88 -6.07 -6.04
N HIS A 331 -25.78 -5.57 -6.59
CA HIS A 331 -24.48 -6.26 -6.58
C HIS A 331 -23.89 -6.31 -5.17
N ASP A 332 -23.43 -7.49 -4.73
CA ASP A 332 -22.57 -7.62 -3.54
C ASP A 332 -21.13 -7.28 -3.93
N ILE A 333 -20.77 -5.98 -3.82
CA ILE A 333 -19.45 -5.45 -4.19
C ILE A 333 -18.33 -6.20 -3.46
N ALA A 334 -18.53 -6.49 -2.17
CA ALA A 334 -17.52 -7.16 -1.38
C ALA A 334 -17.29 -8.62 -1.82
N ALA A 335 -18.36 -9.35 -2.15
CA ALA A 335 -18.24 -10.70 -2.69
C ALA A 335 -17.59 -10.71 -4.07
N ALA A 336 -17.91 -9.72 -4.92
CA ALA A 336 -17.31 -9.59 -6.25
C ALA A 336 -15.80 -9.35 -6.17
N LEU A 337 -15.34 -8.38 -5.36
CA LEU A 337 -13.91 -8.12 -5.16
C LEU A 337 -13.21 -9.32 -4.51
N GLY A 338 -13.90 -10.04 -3.60
CA GLY A 338 -13.38 -11.27 -2.98
C GLY A 338 -13.11 -12.39 -3.97
N GLN A 339 -13.93 -12.51 -5.04
CA GLN A 339 -13.70 -13.45 -6.13
C GLN A 339 -12.55 -13.04 -7.06
N MET A 340 -12.30 -11.74 -7.18
CA MET A 340 -11.24 -11.19 -8.02
C MET A 340 -9.89 -11.11 -7.29
N LYS A 341 -9.90 -11.25 -5.96
CA LYS A 341 -8.74 -11.12 -5.08
C LYS A 341 -7.63 -12.09 -5.46
N GLN A 342 -6.42 -11.58 -5.61
CA GLN A 342 -5.19 -12.36 -5.76
C GLN A 342 -4.50 -12.58 -4.40
N GLU A 343 -3.50 -13.47 -4.34
CA GLU A 343 -2.82 -13.86 -3.09
C GLU A 343 -2.14 -12.70 -2.36
N ASP A 344 -1.69 -11.69 -3.11
CA ASP A 344 -1.02 -10.49 -2.61
C ASP A 344 -1.96 -9.30 -2.36
N GLN A 345 -3.27 -9.51 -2.51
CA GLN A 345 -4.28 -8.49 -2.26
C GLN A 345 -5.07 -8.79 -0.99
N HIS A 346 -5.46 -7.75 -0.27
CA HIS A 346 -6.21 -7.87 0.98
C HIS A 346 -7.58 -7.21 0.89
N ILE A 347 -8.57 -7.81 1.55
CA ILE A 347 -9.93 -7.28 1.62
C ILE A 347 -10.37 -7.16 3.06
N VAL A 348 -10.81 -5.96 3.42
CA VAL A 348 -11.46 -5.63 4.68
C VAL A 348 -12.93 -5.31 4.38
N ALA A 349 -13.84 -6.03 5.00
CA ALA A 349 -15.27 -5.77 4.85
C ALA A 349 -15.88 -5.29 6.17
N PHE A 350 -16.98 -4.55 6.05
CA PHE A 350 -17.77 -4.10 7.20
C PHE A 350 -19.05 -4.91 7.30
N ALA A 351 -19.49 -5.16 8.51
CA ALA A 351 -20.80 -5.74 8.82
C ALA A 351 -21.49 -4.94 9.92
N LEU A 352 -22.77 -4.71 9.73
CA LEU A 352 -23.69 -4.21 10.75
C LEU A 352 -24.70 -5.31 11.03
N GLU A 353 -24.69 -5.84 12.24
CA GLU A 353 -25.54 -6.95 12.65
C GLU A 353 -26.40 -6.56 13.86
N THR A 354 -27.56 -7.23 13.99
CA THR A 354 -28.51 -7.01 15.08
C THR A 354 -28.67 -8.23 15.97
N ASN A 355 -28.47 -9.45 15.41
CA ASN A 355 -28.63 -10.73 16.09
C ASN A 355 -27.50 -11.67 15.65
N ASP A 356 -27.05 -12.56 16.56
CA ASP A 356 -26.00 -13.56 16.33
C ASP A 356 -24.77 -12.97 15.62
N GLU A 357 -24.38 -11.79 16.07
CA GLU A 357 -23.49 -10.83 15.40
C GLU A 357 -22.17 -11.47 14.97
N GLU A 358 -21.49 -12.18 15.86
CA GLU A 358 -20.19 -12.80 15.59
C GLU A 358 -20.29 -13.94 14.57
N THR A 359 -21.28 -14.83 14.74
CA THR A 359 -21.50 -15.96 13.82
C THR A 359 -21.84 -15.49 12.42
N ASN A 360 -22.67 -14.45 12.30
CA ASN A 360 -23.06 -13.90 11.02
C ASN A 360 -21.91 -13.15 10.36
N ALA A 361 -21.10 -12.41 11.13
CA ALA A 361 -19.92 -11.73 10.63
C ALA A 361 -18.87 -12.72 10.09
N GLU A 362 -18.60 -13.83 10.81
CA GLU A 362 -17.65 -14.85 10.35
C GLU A 362 -18.13 -15.53 9.05
N LYS A 363 -19.42 -15.87 8.95
CA LYS A 363 -19.99 -16.41 7.70
C LYS A 363 -19.83 -15.42 6.54
N LYS A 364 -20.03 -14.11 6.80
CA LYS A 364 -19.82 -13.05 5.81
C LYS A 364 -18.36 -12.92 5.42
N ARG A 365 -17.42 -13.02 6.37
CA ARG A 365 -15.98 -13.00 6.11
C ARG A 365 -15.58 -14.07 5.10
N ILE A 366 -15.98 -15.31 5.37
CA ILE A 366 -15.69 -16.46 4.51
C ILE A 366 -16.34 -16.28 3.13
N LYS A 367 -17.64 -15.94 3.08
CA LYS A 367 -18.38 -15.75 1.82
C LYS A 367 -17.77 -14.67 0.93
N LYS A 368 -17.22 -13.60 1.53
CA LYS A 368 -16.63 -12.46 0.83
C LYS A 368 -15.13 -12.60 0.60
N ASN A 369 -14.53 -13.70 0.98
CA ASN A 369 -13.09 -13.93 0.93
C ASN A 369 -12.30 -12.77 1.55
N ALA A 370 -12.83 -12.19 2.66
CA ALA A 370 -12.19 -11.08 3.36
C ALA A 370 -11.14 -11.60 4.36
N ASP A 371 -10.03 -10.88 4.48
CA ASP A 371 -8.97 -11.20 5.45
C ASP A 371 -9.47 -10.98 6.88
N PHE A 372 -10.20 -9.91 7.08
CA PHE A 372 -10.97 -9.68 8.29
C PHE A 372 -12.23 -8.85 8.03
N ILE A 373 -13.16 -8.92 8.97
CA ILE A 373 -14.38 -8.13 8.95
C ILE A 373 -14.45 -7.24 10.18
N VAL A 374 -14.88 -6.00 9.96
CA VAL A 374 -15.14 -5.02 11.01
C VAL A 374 -16.61 -5.05 11.34
N LEU A 375 -16.94 -5.60 12.50
CA LEU A 375 -18.30 -5.72 12.99
C LEU A 375 -18.66 -4.48 13.81
N ASN A 376 -19.74 -3.80 13.39
CA ASN A 376 -20.42 -2.78 14.16
C ASN A 376 -21.68 -3.40 14.83
N SER A 377 -21.84 -3.21 16.13
CA SER A 377 -23.02 -3.67 16.85
C SER A 377 -24.07 -2.56 16.94
N THR A 378 -25.32 -2.88 16.63
CA THR A 378 -26.44 -1.97 16.86
C THR A 378 -26.91 -1.94 18.32
N ARG A 379 -26.41 -2.86 19.16
CA ARG A 379 -26.77 -2.95 20.60
C ARG A 379 -26.21 -1.78 21.41
N ASN A 380 -25.18 -1.12 20.91
CA ASN A 380 -24.54 0.00 21.60
C ASN A 380 -25.17 1.33 21.14
N PRO A 381 -26.00 1.99 21.97
CA PRO A 381 -26.64 3.26 21.61
C PRO A 381 -25.60 4.32 21.27
N GLY A 382 -25.76 5.00 20.12
CA GLY A 382 -24.89 6.12 19.74
C GLY A 382 -23.53 5.71 19.11
N THR A 383 -23.39 4.50 18.59
CA THR A 383 -22.14 4.01 17.98
C THR A 383 -22.24 3.69 16.48
N THR A 384 -23.39 3.92 15.86
CA THR A 384 -23.63 3.53 14.47
C THR A 384 -23.60 4.73 13.50
N PHE A 385 -24.68 4.93 12.74
CA PHE A 385 -24.76 6.01 11.75
C PHE A 385 -24.87 7.40 12.39
N ARG A 386 -24.27 8.42 11.74
CA ARG A 386 -24.33 9.85 12.08
C ARG A 386 -23.67 10.27 13.39
N THR A 387 -23.01 9.37 14.12
CA THR A 387 -22.24 9.71 15.33
C THR A 387 -20.76 9.90 14.99
N ASP A 388 -20.01 10.58 15.87
CA ASP A 388 -18.58 10.79 15.71
C ASP A 388 -17.74 9.67 16.37
N GLU A 389 -18.37 8.86 17.20
CA GLU A 389 -17.77 7.72 17.87
C GLU A 389 -18.22 6.39 17.26
N ASN A 390 -17.42 5.34 17.46
CA ASN A 390 -17.75 3.98 17.07
C ASN A 390 -17.16 2.98 18.08
N GLN A 391 -17.75 1.79 18.13
CA GLN A 391 -17.23 0.64 18.85
C GLN A 391 -17.26 -0.55 17.89
N ILE A 392 -16.13 -1.22 17.72
CA ILE A 392 -15.97 -2.28 16.72
C ILE A 392 -15.41 -3.56 17.35
N THR A 393 -15.70 -4.67 16.66
CA THR A 393 -15.01 -5.95 16.85
C THR A 393 -14.41 -6.36 15.52
N ILE A 394 -13.13 -6.66 15.47
CA ILE A 394 -12.46 -7.21 14.29
C ILE A 394 -12.47 -8.73 14.39
N ILE A 395 -12.96 -9.40 13.35
CA ILE A 395 -13.03 -10.86 13.23
C ILE A 395 -12.18 -11.30 12.06
N SER A 396 -11.18 -12.14 12.33
CA SER A 396 -10.25 -12.70 11.37
C SER A 396 -10.13 -14.23 11.56
N GLU A 397 -9.37 -14.90 10.70
CA GLU A 397 -9.04 -16.30 10.86
C GLU A 397 -8.29 -16.59 12.19
N LYS A 398 -7.54 -15.61 12.69
CA LYS A 398 -6.78 -15.70 13.95
C LYS A 398 -7.64 -15.52 15.21
N GLY A 399 -8.93 -15.18 15.06
CA GLY A 399 -9.86 -14.94 16.14
C GLY A 399 -10.46 -13.54 16.11
N LYS A 400 -10.96 -13.08 17.27
CA LYS A 400 -11.60 -11.78 17.42
C LYS A 400 -10.80 -10.84 18.32
N ILE A 401 -10.89 -9.55 18.02
CA ILE A 401 -10.33 -8.45 18.83
C ILE A 401 -11.46 -7.44 19.05
N GLU A 402 -11.79 -7.18 20.29
CA GLU A 402 -12.80 -6.19 20.69
C GLU A 402 -12.11 -4.87 21.03
N TYR A 403 -12.65 -3.77 20.52
CA TYR A 403 -12.16 -2.41 20.77
C TYR A 403 -13.18 -1.64 21.61
N GLU A 404 -12.68 -0.78 22.46
CA GLU A 404 -13.52 0.13 23.23
C GLU A 404 -14.15 1.20 22.33
N LYS A 405 -15.19 1.86 22.83
CA LYS A 405 -15.83 3.00 22.18
C LYS A 405 -14.85 4.17 22.08
N LYS A 406 -14.58 4.63 20.87
CA LYS A 406 -13.62 5.69 20.55
C LYS A 406 -14.12 6.60 19.43
N PRO A 407 -13.51 7.79 19.22
CA PRO A 407 -13.69 8.59 18.02
C PRO A 407 -13.39 7.79 16.74
N LYS A 408 -14.13 8.03 15.68
CA LYS A 408 -13.96 7.31 14.40
C LYS A 408 -12.55 7.42 13.80
N THR A 409 -11.83 8.49 14.10
CA THR A 409 -10.43 8.66 13.70
C THR A 409 -9.51 7.66 14.40
N GLU A 410 -9.70 7.42 15.70
CA GLU A 410 -8.93 6.43 16.45
C GLU A 410 -9.33 5.00 16.07
N VAL A 411 -10.62 4.77 15.82
CA VAL A 411 -11.10 3.47 15.29
C VAL A 411 -10.52 3.20 13.90
N ALA A 412 -10.35 4.23 13.07
CA ALA A 412 -9.68 4.09 11.78
C ALA A 412 -8.22 3.65 11.96
N ALA A 413 -7.49 4.23 12.92
CA ALA A 413 -6.13 3.82 13.23
C ALA A 413 -6.06 2.35 13.68
N ASP A 414 -6.95 1.89 14.58
CA ASP A 414 -7.03 0.49 15.01
C ASP A 414 -7.25 -0.47 13.81
N ILE A 415 -8.14 -0.11 12.87
CA ILE A 415 -8.42 -0.94 11.68
C ILE A 415 -7.21 -0.99 10.75
N ILE A 416 -6.56 0.15 10.54
CA ILE A 416 -5.40 0.23 9.67
C ILE A 416 -4.18 -0.45 10.30
N ASP A 417 -4.05 -0.49 11.63
CA ASP A 417 -3.04 -1.28 12.33
C ASP A 417 -3.19 -2.78 12.02
N GLU A 418 -4.43 -3.30 11.99
CA GLU A 418 -4.66 -4.71 11.62
C GLU A 418 -4.41 -4.96 10.12
N LEU A 419 -4.76 -4.01 9.25
CA LEU A 419 -4.46 -4.11 7.81
C LEU A 419 -2.95 -4.10 7.55
N ALA A 420 -2.20 -3.22 8.20
CA ALA A 420 -0.76 -3.11 8.03
C ALA A 420 0.01 -4.39 8.41
N LYS A 421 -0.54 -5.22 9.30
CA LYS A 421 0.05 -6.53 9.67
C LYS A 421 -0.07 -7.58 8.57
N LEU A 422 -0.90 -7.34 7.54
CA LEU A 422 -1.09 -8.26 6.43
C LEU A 422 -0.06 -8.04 5.31
N PHE A 423 0.53 -6.86 5.23
CA PHE A 423 1.58 -6.50 4.27
C PHE A 423 2.97 -6.90 4.76
#